data_b259737fb21172f5ae3568a4efc838bd
#
_entry.id   b259737fb21172f5ae3568a4efc838bd
#
_cell.length_a   1.000
_cell.length_b   1.000
_cell.length_c   1.000
_cell.angle_alpha   90.00
_cell.angle_beta   90.00
_cell.angle_gamma   90.00
#
_symmetry.space_group_name_H-M   'P 1'
#
loop_
_entity.id
_entity.type
_entity.pdbx_description
1 polymer ?
#
loop_
_entity_poly.entity_id
_entity_poly.type
_entity_poly.pdbx_seq_one_letter_code
_entity_poly.pdbx_strand_id
1 'polypeptide(L)'
;MKNVVVVGAGPAGASIAYLLANRGIDVTLVERRRDFAREFRGEILMPSGIEALHQMGLGEALAQTDSHAAPDFTLYMNSKQIVAEHLDPEFFQGHPPLAISQPALLEAIVAAA
;
A
#
# COMPACT_ATOMS: atom_id res chain seq x y z
N MET A 1 7.13 8.74 -29.23
CA MET A 1 6.54 8.47 -27.91
C MET A 1 6.86 7.05 -27.48
N LYS A 2 7.30 6.90 -26.28
CA LYS A 2 7.59 5.58 -25.71
C LYS A 2 6.34 5.07 -25.03
N ASN A 3 5.86 3.93 -25.43
CA ASN A 3 4.79 3.20 -24.75
C ASN A 3 5.42 2.13 -23.86
N VAL A 4 5.02 2.11 -22.59
CA VAL A 4 5.51 1.14 -21.61
C VAL A 4 4.37 0.20 -21.26
N VAL A 5 4.66 -1.08 -21.30
CA VAL A 5 3.70 -2.10 -20.86
C VAL A 5 4.19 -2.66 -19.52
N VAL A 6 3.32 -2.56 -18.51
CA VAL A 6 3.55 -3.12 -17.18
C VAL A 6 2.67 -4.36 -17.03
N VAL A 7 3.27 -5.50 -16.76
CA VAL A 7 2.55 -6.76 -16.60
C VAL A 7 2.47 -7.10 -15.11
N GLY A 8 1.24 -7.19 -14.61
CA GLY A 8 0.96 -7.43 -13.20
C GLY A 8 0.64 -6.14 -12.45
N ALA A 9 -0.57 -6.07 -11.87
CA ALA A 9 -1.03 -4.92 -11.09
C ALA A 9 -0.97 -5.20 -9.58
N GLY A 10 0.06 -5.89 -9.13
CA GLY A 10 0.41 -5.96 -7.72
C GLY A 10 0.98 -4.63 -7.22
N PRO A 11 1.42 -4.54 -5.97
CA PRO A 11 1.94 -3.27 -5.42
C PRO A 11 3.05 -2.65 -6.28
N ALA A 12 3.99 -3.44 -6.77
CA ALA A 12 5.09 -2.95 -7.59
C ALA A 12 4.60 -2.47 -8.97
N GLY A 13 3.80 -3.29 -9.66
CA GLY A 13 3.29 -2.96 -11.00
C GLY A 13 2.36 -1.76 -10.99
N ALA A 14 1.44 -1.70 -10.03
CA ALA A 14 0.54 -0.57 -9.87
C ALA A 14 1.30 0.72 -9.56
N SER A 15 2.30 0.65 -8.69
CA SER A 15 3.12 1.81 -8.31
C SER A 15 3.93 2.34 -9.49
N ILE A 16 4.61 1.48 -10.25
CA ILE A 16 5.40 1.94 -11.40
C ILE A 16 4.49 2.50 -12.50
N ALA A 17 3.36 1.87 -12.75
CA ALA A 17 2.39 2.37 -13.73
C ALA A 17 1.91 3.78 -13.35
N TYR A 18 1.56 3.99 -12.08
CA TYR A 18 1.18 5.30 -11.56
C TYR A 18 2.30 6.33 -11.76
N LEU A 19 3.52 6.00 -11.36
CA LEU A 19 4.66 6.93 -11.46
C LEU A 19 4.98 7.33 -12.90
N LEU A 20 4.90 6.38 -13.83
CA LEU A 20 5.14 6.64 -15.23
C LEU A 20 4.01 7.48 -15.86
N ALA A 21 2.76 7.13 -15.57
CA ALA A 21 1.60 7.87 -16.06
C ALA A 21 1.63 9.34 -15.60
N ASN A 22 1.98 9.56 -14.33
CA ASN A 22 2.11 10.92 -13.80
C ASN A 22 3.24 11.75 -14.42
N ARG A 23 4.16 11.09 -15.10
CA ARG A 23 5.22 11.76 -15.85
C ARG A 23 4.90 11.91 -17.33
N GLY A 24 3.67 11.66 -17.72
CA GLY A 24 3.21 11.79 -19.09
C GLY A 24 3.70 10.67 -20.02
N ILE A 25 4.14 9.57 -19.45
CA ILE A 25 4.52 8.39 -20.23
C ILE A 25 3.27 7.57 -20.51
N ASP A 26 3.10 7.16 -21.73
CA ASP A 26 1.99 6.30 -22.14
C ASP A 26 2.20 4.89 -21.60
N VAL A 27 1.35 4.46 -20.67
CA VAL A 27 1.48 3.19 -19.95
C VAL A 27 0.25 2.32 -20.17
N THR A 28 0.52 1.06 -20.52
CA THR A 28 -0.50 0.02 -20.52
C THR A 28 -0.23 -0.93 -19.37
N LEU A 29 -1.17 -1.01 -18.42
CA LEU A 29 -1.11 -1.93 -17.28
C LEU A 29 -1.96 -3.16 -17.58
N VAL A 30 -1.36 -4.32 -17.54
CA VAL A 30 -2.02 -5.59 -17.82
C VAL A 30 -2.08 -6.44 -16.57
N GLU A 31 -3.28 -6.86 -16.19
CA GLU A 31 -3.51 -7.73 -15.04
C GLU A 31 -4.31 -8.96 -15.47
N ARG A 32 -3.84 -10.14 -15.06
CA ARG A 32 -4.49 -11.40 -15.36
C ARG A 32 -5.88 -11.53 -14.73
N ARG A 33 -6.07 -10.97 -13.55
CA ARG A 33 -7.34 -11.02 -12.83
C ARG A 33 -8.20 -9.82 -13.18
N ARG A 34 -9.52 -10.02 -13.19
CA ARG A 34 -10.48 -8.95 -13.52
C ARG A 34 -10.58 -7.87 -12.48
N ASP A 35 -10.26 -8.22 -11.22
CA ASP A 35 -10.32 -7.31 -10.08
C ASP A 35 -9.23 -7.68 -9.07
N PHE A 36 -9.16 -6.91 -7.99
CA PHE A 36 -8.22 -7.16 -6.90
C PHE A 36 -8.82 -7.99 -5.78
N ALA A 37 -10.05 -8.50 -5.93
CA ALA A 37 -10.71 -9.38 -4.96
C ALA A 37 -10.01 -10.76 -4.96
N ARG A 38 -8.88 -10.81 -4.31
CA ARG A 38 -8.09 -12.02 -4.12
C ARG A 38 -8.45 -12.66 -2.78
N GLU A 39 -7.99 -13.90 -2.57
CA GLU A 39 -8.02 -14.49 -1.24
C GLU A 39 -7.42 -13.53 -0.22
N PHE A 40 -8.02 -13.53 0.96
CA PHE A 40 -7.68 -12.62 2.04
C PHE A 40 -6.18 -12.47 2.22
N ARG A 41 -5.70 -11.29 1.96
CA ARG A 41 -4.41 -10.82 2.44
C ARG A 41 -4.68 -9.56 3.24
N GLY A 42 -4.95 -9.77 4.53
CA GLY A 42 -4.92 -8.67 5.47
C GLY A 42 -3.49 -8.19 5.54
N GLU A 43 -3.25 -6.96 5.21
CA GLU A 43 -1.92 -6.39 5.23
C GLU A 43 -1.84 -5.25 6.22
N ILE A 44 -0.70 -5.21 6.87
CA ILE A 44 -0.28 -4.04 7.61
C ILE A 44 0.68 -3.28 6.72
N LEU A 45 0.30 -2.06 6.37
CA LEU A 45 1.15 -1.16 5.65
C LEU A 45 2.10 -0.50 6.65
N MET A 46 3.37 -0.81 6.55
CA MET A 46 4.38 -0.29 7.46
C MET A 46 4.68 1.19 7.19
N PRO A 47 5.19 1.93 8.17
CA PRO A 47 5.47 3.36 8.03
C PRO A 47 6.34 3.71 6.83
N SER A 48 7.32 2.89 6.48
CA SER A 48 8.16 3.09 5.30
C SER A 48 7.35 3.05 4.00
N GLY A 49 6.38 2.15 3.90
CA GLY A 49 5.48 2.07 2.76
C GLY A 49 4.53 3.26 2.70
N ILE A 50 4.03 3.71 3.83
CA ILE A 50 3.17 4.89 3.93
C ILE A 50 3.93 6.13 3.46
N GLU A 51 5.16 6.31 3.93
CA GLU A 51 6.01 7.43 3.52
C GLU A 51 6.30 7.38 2.02
N ALA A 52 6.57 6.21 1.46
CA ALA A 52 6.77 6.06 0.03
C ALA A 52 5.55 6.51 -0.77
N LEU A 53 4.34 6.14 -0.32
CA LEU A 53 3.09 6.57 -0.96
C LEU A 53 2.90 8.09 -0.88
N HIS A 54 3.23 8.70 0.25
CA HIS A 54 3.20 10.16 0.38
C HIS A 54 4.17 10.83 -0.59
N GLN A 55 5.39 10.32 -0.71
CA GLN A 55 6.38 10.84 -1.65
C GLN A 55 5.95 10.69 -3.11
N MET A 56 5.17 9.67 -3.41
CA MET A 56 4.60 9.45 -4.74
C MET A 56 3.40 10.37 -5.04
N GLY A 57 2.91 11.13 -4.06
CA GLY A 57 1.72 11.96 -4.21
C GLY A 57 0.41 11.21 -3.99
N LEU A 58 0.44 10.04 -3.35
CA LEU A 58 -0.72 9.18 -3.09
C LEU A 58 -1.27 9.29 -1.67
N GLY A 59 -0.79 10.26 -0.89
CA GLY A 59 -1.22 10.44 0.50
C GLY A 59 -2.72 10.67 0.65
N GLU A 60 -3.30 11.50 -0.21
CA GLU A 60 -4.74 11.77 -0.20
C GLU A 60 -5.55 10.54 -0.61
N ALA A 61 -5.12 9.83 -1.65
CA ALA A 61 -5.76 8.59 -2.08
C ALA A 61 -5.74 7.55 -0.96
N LEU A 62 -4.62 7.43 -0.24
CA LEU A 62 -4.50 6.55 0.91
C LEU A 62 -5.45 6.96 2.04
N ALA A 63 -5.56 8.26 2.31
CA ALA A 63 -6.44 8.78 3.36
C ALA A 63 -7.92 8.51 3.10
N GLN A 64 -8.32 8.43 1.84
CA GLN A 64 -9.70 8.10 1.43
C GLN A 64 -9.99 6.60 1.44
N THR A 65 -8.95 5.77 1.55
CA THR A 65 -9.10 4.32 1.63
C THR A 65 -9.46 3.91 3.05
N ASP A 66 -10.37 2.96 3.19
CA ASP A 66 -10.75 2.42 4.51
C ASP A 66 -9.55 1.70 5.13
N SER A 67 -9.03 2.30 6.19
CA SER A 67 -7.86 1.78 6.90
C SER A 67 -7.92 2.18 8.38
N HIS A 68 -7.22 1.43 9.20
CA HIS A 68 -7.15 1.67 10.64
C HIS A 68 -5.70 1.73 11.09
N ALA A 69 -5.38 2.72 11.91
CA ALA A 69 -4.07 2.78 12.56
C ALA A 69 -3.91 1.57 13.50
N ALA A 70 -2.74 0.94 13.44
CA ALA A 70 -2.39 -0.20 14.28
C ALA A 70 -1.14 0.15 15.10
N PRO A 71 -1.28 0.98 16.16
CA PRO A 71 -0.13 1.47 16.92
C PRO A 71 0.44 0.45 17.89
N ASP A 72 -0.30 -0.62 18.18
CA ASP A 72 0.10 -1.60 19.18
C ASP A 72 0.56 -2.89 18.50
N PHE A 73 1.63 -3.45 19.03
CA PHE A 73 2.21 -4.70 18.55
C PHE A 73 2.36 -5.67 19.72
N THR A 74 1.82 -6.86 19.57
CA THR A 74 1.95 -7.91 20.57
C THR A 74 2.40 -9.20 19.90
N LEU A 75 3.46 -9.79 20.42
CA LEU A 75 3.99 -11.06 19.94
C LEU A 75 3.72 -12.18 20.94
N TYR A 76 3.12 -13.25 20.47
CA TYR A 76 2.89 -14.47 21.24
C TYR A 76 3.74 -15.61 20.66
N MET A 77 4.30 -16.41 21.54
CA MET A 77 4.99 -17.64 21.17
C MET A 77 4.56 -18.75 22.13
N ASN A 78 4.10 -19.89 21.59
CA ASN A 78 3.56 -20.99 22.38
C ASN A 78 2.45 -20.53 23.36
N SER A 79 1.55 -19.69 22.90
CA SER A 79 0.46 -19.08 23.69
C SER A 79 0.92 -18.18 24.84
N LYS A 80 2.21 -17.82 24.85
CA LYS A 80 2.78 -16.87 25.81
C LYS A 80 3.04 -15.53 25.14
N GLN A 81 2.59 -14.47 25.79
CA GLN A 81 2.93 -13.11 25.36
C GLN A 81 4.42 -12.83 25.67
N ILE A 82 5.20 -12.55 24.63
CA ILE A 82 6.62 -12.27 24.73
C ILE A 82 6.90 -10.78 24.71
N VAL A 83 6.24 -10.05 23.79
CA VAL A 83 6.42 -8.63 23.60
C VAL A 83 5.08 -7.96 23.48
N ALA A 84 4.93 -6.83 24.14
CA ALA A 84 3.80 -5.91 23.94
C ALA A 84 4.37 -4.50 23.89
N GLU A 85 4.31 -3.88 22.71
CA GLU A 85 4.86 -2.55 22.47
C GLU A 85 3.80 -1.62 21.92
N HIS A 86 3.79 -0.39 22.44
CA HIS A 86 3.07 0.71 21.82
C HIS A 86 4.03 1.40 20.84
N LEU A 87 3.65 1.43 19.56
CA LEU A 87 4.48 2.01 18.51
C LEU A 87 4.24 3.52 18.47
N ASP A 88 5.19 4.29 18.99
CA ASP A 88 5.11 5.75 18.99
C ASP A 88 5.18 6.29 17.56
N PRO A 89 4.21 7.12 17.13
CA PRO A 89 4.24 7.73 15.80
C PRO A 89 5.53 8.50 15.49
N GLU A 90 6.14 9.13 16.48
CA GLU A 90 7.41 9.85 16.29
C GLU A 90 8.55 8.93 15.88
N PHE A 91 8.57 7.70 16.40
CA PHE A 91 9.54 6.69 16.01
C PHE A 91 9.39 6.28 14.54
N PHE A 92 8.19 6.39 13.99
CA PHE A 92 7.85 6.01 12.62
C PHE A 92 7.59 7.22 11.71
N GLN A 93 8.30 8.32 11.91
CA GLN A 93 8.21 9.52 11.06
C GLN A 93 6.78 10.10 11.00
N GLY A 94 6.01 9.95 12.07
CA GLY A 94 4.65 10.47 12.15
C GLY A 94 3.58 9.58 11.52
N HIS A 95 3.95 8.42 10.97
CA HIS A 95 3.00 7.51 10.34
C HIS A 95 2.91 6.20 11.12
N PRO A 96 1.82 5.95 11.88
CA PRO A 96 1.62 4.64 12.49
C PRO A 96 1.35 3.59 11.41
N PRO A 97 1.67 2.31 11.66
CA PRO A 97 1.27 1.24 10.75
C PRO A 97 -0.24 1.27 10.51
N LEU A 98 -0.66 0.96 9.28
CA LEU A 98 -2.07 0.92 8.91
C LEU A 98 -2.50 -0.50 8.57
N ALA A 99 -3.57 -0.96 9.21
CA ALA A 99 -4.28 -2.14 8.76
C ALA A 99 -5.16 -1.73 7.58
N ILE A 100 -4.87 -2.25 6.41
CA ILE A 100 -5.54 -1.88 5.16
C ILE A 100 -5.76 -3.12 4.30
N SER A 101 -6.86 -3.13 3.57
CA SER A 101 -7.10 -4.16 2.55
C SER A 101 -6.19 -3.93 1.35
N GLN A 102 -5.42 -4.94 0.94
CA GLN A 102 -4.58 -4.84 -0.26
C GLN A 102 -5.41 -4.55 -1.52
N PRO A 103 -6.56 -5.21 -1.76
CA PRO A 103 -7.40 -4.83 -2.89
C PRO A 103 -7.78 -3.34 -2.91
N ALA A 104 -8.19 -2.80 -1.77
CA ALA A 104 -8.56 -1.39 -1.67
C ALA A 104 -7.38 -0.45 -1.96
N LEU A 105 -6.19 -0.79 -1.47
CA LEU A 105 -4.97 -0.04 -1.76
C LEU A 105 -4.62 -0.07 -3.25
N LEU A 106 -4.64 -1.24 -3.86
CA LEU A 106 -4.32 -1.41 -5.28
C LEU A 106 -5.33 -0.67 -6.17
N GLU A 107 -6.61 -0.74 -5.86
CA GLU A 107 -7.65 0.01 -6.56
C GLU A 107 -7.42 1.51 -6.48
N ALA A 108 -7.03 2.01 -5.31
CA ALA A 108 -6.73 3.43 -5.11
C ALA A 108 -5.52 3.88 -5.95
N ILE A 109 -4.46 3.09 -6.01
CA ILE A 109 -3.26 3.40 -6.80
C ILE A 109 -3.58 3.42 -8.29
N VAL A 110 -4.30 2.41 -8.78
CA VAL A 110 -4.66 2.30 -10.20
C VAL A 110 -5.62 3.41 -10.60
N ALA A 111 -6.59 3.77 -9.75
CA ALA A 111 -7.52 4.84 -10.02
C ALA A 111 -6.85 6.22 -10.09
N ALA A 112 -5.74 6.41 -9.37
CA ALA A 112 -4.97 7.65 -9.38
C ALA A 112 -4.03 7.77 -10.60
N ALA A 113 -3.81 6.68 -11.29
CA ALA A 113 -2.90 6.65 -12.44
C ALA A 113 -3.46 7.36 -13.71
#